data_c04ea6628c7660f125fbceb19c1187f6
#
_entry.id   c04ea6628c7660f125fbceb19c1187f6
#
_cell.length_a   1.000
_cell.length_b   1.000
_cell.length_c   1.000
_cell.angle_alpha   90.00
_cell.angle_beta   90.00
_cell.angle_gamma   90.00
#
_symmetry.space_group_name_H-M   'P 1'
#
loop_
_entity.id
_entity.type
_entity.pdbx_description
1 polymer ?
#
loop_
_entity_poly.entity_id
_entity_poly.type
_entity_poly.pdbx_seq_one_letter_code
_entity_poly.pdbx_strand_id
1 'polypeptide(L)'
;MKKLLLTLTVMLLSGAGAHAQIKNPMLWADVPDPDVIRVDDTFYLVSTTMHLMPGAPVMASKDLKNWETVGYIFDKLTDSPKYDLQEGTVYGRGQWATSLKYHNGKFYALLAPNEAGAMGDTYIFSAPKAEGPWTIHSRLRHFHDATLFFDEDGTPYVFFGTGEMCQLTPDLKGVVEGSLRHYFQREADERGLLEGTRVVKHNGTYYALLISHVYAPGRHRREVCYRTKDLKGTWEKNTILESDFGGFSYLAQGTIVDTKEGDWYGIMFQDRGGVGRVLTLSPVRWIDGWPQLGDENGKVPEMMRPYRSGMPETSIVKADDFSSEKLGLHWQWNHNPIDNAWSLTERPGFLRLKTNRVVDNLYLAPNTLTQRMEGPTCSGSISMDLSKMKDGDCAGLAAFNGDSGVLTIKKQGKKTILEMSEQKVSLTDREKAVTNVDVKVIETVNLSSLHPSPFTLHLKITGDFRPGQHDVANFFYSLDGENWTQIGTKNYRMIFDYRRFFMGTKFGIFNYATKKKGGYVDVDEFAYSKTEK
;
A
#
# COMPACT_ATOMS: atom_id res chain seq x y z
N MET A 1 46.93 10.97 63.84
CA MET A 1 45.47 10.88 63.58
C MET A 1 45.16 11.83 62.42
N LYS A 2 45.16 11.31 61.20
CA LYS A 2 44.78 12.05 59.98
C LYS A 2 43.37 11.59 59.57
N LYS A 3 42.40 12.52 59.61
CA LYS A 3 41.03 12.26 59.13
C LYS A 3 41.02 12.36 57.60
N LEU A 4 40.65 11.28 56.98
CA LEU A 4 40.38 11.19 55.50
C LEU A 4 38.96 11.66 55.29
N LEU A 5 38.76 12.78 54.58
CA LEU A 5 37.48 13.24 54.10
C LEU A 5 37.22 12.53 52.74
N LEU A 6 36.21 11.70 52.69
CA LEU A 6 35.73 11.06 51.45
C LEU A 6 34.66 11.97 50.84
N THR A 7 34.99 12.65 49.75
CA THR A 7 34.04 13.47 48.98
C THR A 7 33.32 12.55 47.99
N LEU A 8 32.03 12.31 48.23
CA LEU A 8 31.17 11.54 47.34
C LEU A 8 30.66 12.47 46.22
N THR A 9 31.24 12.37 45.04
CA THR A 9 30.76 13.08 43.83
C THR A 9 29.60 12.29 43.26
N VAL A 10 28.37 12.74 43.44
CA VAL A 10 27.19 12.22 42.76
C VAL A 10 27.20 12.76 41.34
N MET A 11 27.59 11.94 40.36
CA MET A 11 27.34 12.21 38.95
C MET A 11 25.84 12.03 38.68
N LEU A 12 25.13 13.13 38.56
CA LEU A 12 23.82 13.18 37.92
C LEU A 12 24.04 12.90 36.43
N LEU A 13 23.86 11.64 36.04
CA LEU A 13 23.63 11.27 34.66
C LEU A 13 22.25 11.82 34.25
N SER A 14 22.23 13.03 33.72
CA SER A 14 21.11 13.51 32.91
C SER A 14 21.10 12.69 31.64
N GLY A 15 20.42 11.56 31.68
CA GLY A 15 20.03 10.81 30.47
C GLY A 15 19.10 11.72 29.69
N ALA A 16 19.63 12.48 28.73
CA ALA A 16 18.85 13.02 27.64
C ALA A 16 18.31 11.80 26.88
N GLY A 17 17.11 11.37 27.24
CA GLY A 17 16.39 10.38 26.46
C GLY A 17 16.34 10.91 25.02
N ALA A 18 17.00 10.22 24.10
CA ALA A 18 16.82 10.47 22.70
C ALA A 18 15.32 10.25 22.43
N HIS A 19 14.54 11.33 22.38
CA HIS A 19 13.13 11.25 22.02
C HIS A 19 13.09 10.70 20.60
N ALA A 20 12.54 9.50 20.44
CA ALA A 20 12.32 8.89 19.13
C ALA A 20 11.56 9.91 18.28
N GLN A 21 12.16 10.35 17.18
CA GLN A 21 11.55 11.31 16.26
C GLN A 21 10.83 10.55 15.14
N ILE A 22 9.78 11.12 14.59
CA ILE A 22 9.20 10.69 13.32
C ILE A 22 10.00 11.37 12.22
N LYS A 23 10.61 10.58 11.36
CA LYS A 23 11.24 11.06 10.12
C LYS A 23 10.26 10.89 8.97
N ASN A 24 9.98 11.96 8.26
CA ASN A 24 9.19 11.85 7.04
C ASN A 24 10.05 11.29 5.87
N PRO A 25 9.47 10.46 4.97
CA PRO A 25 8.07 10.01 4.99
C PRO A 25 7.78 9.14 6.22
N MET A 26 6.62 9.38 6.86
CA MET A 26 6.17 8.63 8.03
C MET A 26 6.06 7.12 7.74
N LEU A 27 5.50 6.77 6.58
CA LEU A 27 5.53 5.42 6.01
C LEU A 27 6.19 5.52 4.64
N TRP A 28 7.41 4.99 4.52
CA TRP A 28 8.15 5.01 3.26
C TRP A 28 7.88 3.74 2.46
N ALA A 29 6.63 3.44 2.21
CA ALA A 29 6.12 2.32 1.45
C ALA A 29 4.87 2.76 0.68
N ASP A 30 4.41 1.95 -0.27
CA ASP A 30 3.22 2.23 -1.06
C ASP A 30 1.93 2.10 -0.21
N VAL A 31 1.43 3.22 0.28
CA VAL A 31 0.23 3.35 1.12
C VAL A 31 -0.63 4.51 0.58
N PRO A 32 -1.25 4.36 -0.59
CA PRO A 32 -1.96 5.45 -1.26
C PRO A 32 -3.34 5.73 -0.67
N ASP A 33 -3.86 6.94 -0.95
CA ASP A 33 -5.23 7.38 -0.70
C ASP A 33 -5.68 7.20 0.77
N PRO A 34 -4.89 7.64 1.77
CA PRO A 34 -5.18 7.35 3.16
C PRO A 34 -6.49 7.98 3.64
N ASP A 35 -7.27 7.24 4.42
CA ASP A 35 -8.25 7.79 5.34
C ASP A 35 -7.89 7.34 6.75
N VAL A 36 -7.80 8.29 7.67
CA VAL A 36 -7.38 8.03 9.05
C VAL A 36 -8.43 8.53 10.01
N ILE A 37 -8.78 7.70 10.98
CA ILE A 37 -9.66 8.05 12.10
C ILE A 37 -8.98 7.71 13.41
N ARG A 38 -9.38 8.37 14.48
CA ARG A 38 -9.05 8.01 15.86
C ARG A 38 -10.25 7.41 16.55
N VAL A 39 -10.03 6.29 17.20
CA VAL A 39 -11.01 5.71 18.13
C VAL A 39 -10.28 5.52 19.47
N ASP A 40 -10.75 6.20 20.49
CA ASP A 40 -10.09 6.28 21.79
C ASP A 40 -8.62 6.72 21.66
N ASP A 41 -7.68 5.81 21.95
CA ASP A 41 -6.23 6.04 21.94
C ASP A 41 -5.53 5.47 20.70
N THR A 42 -6.29 4.99 19.72
CA THR A 42 -5.74 4.29 18.56
C THR A 42 -6.14 5.01 17.27
N PHE A 43 -5.17 5.24 16.42
CA PHE A 43 -5.37 5.70 15.05
C PHE A 43 -5.52 4.50 14.13
N TYR A 44 -6.52 4.53 13.25
CA TYR A 44 -6.76 3.52 12.24
C TYR A 44 -6.68 4.15 10.87
N LEU A 45 -5.88 3.56 10.00
CA LEU A 45 -5.64 3.99 8.63
C LEU A 45 -6.07 2.90 7.67
N VAL A 46 -6.79 3.28 6.62
CA VAL A 46 -7.10 2.42 5.47
C VAL A 46 -6.43 2.96 4.22
N SER A 47 -6.04 2.07 3.30
CA SER A 47 -5.32 2.43 2.08
C SER A 47 -5.79 1.64 0.87
N THR A 48 -5.49 2.17 -0.32
CA THR A 48 -5.71 1.51 -1.62
C THR A 48 -4.70 0.41 -1.86
N THR A 49 -5.14 -0.73 -2.40
CA THR A 49 -4.27 -1.83 -2.82
C THR A 49 -4.58 -2.37 -4.22
N MET A 50 -5.42 -1.69 -4.96
CA MET A 50 -5.77 -2.00 -6.35
C MET A 50 -6.26 -3.45 -6.52
N HIS A 51 -5.51 -4.23 -7.29
CA HIS A 51 -5.79 -5.63 -7.62
C HIS A 51 -5.25 -6.64 -6.59
N LEU A 52 -4.57 -6.17 -5.53
CA LEU A 52 -4.00 -7.06 -4.52
C LEU A 52 -5.07 -7.53 -3.52
N MET A 53 -5.03 -8.81 -3.17
CA MET A 53 -5.96 -9.47 -2.26
C MET A 53 -5.24 -10.15 -1.07
N PRO A 54 -5.76 -10.07 0.14
CA PRO A 54 -6.95 -9.31 0.55
C PRO A 54 -6.77 -7.80 0.35
N GLY A 55 -7.88 -7.04 0.25
CA GLY A 55 -7.84 -5.64 -0.10
C GLY A 55 -8.28 -4.68 1.01
N ALA A 56 -7.91 -3.40 0.83
CA ALA A 56 -8.17 -2.32 1.77
C ALA A 56 -7.64 -2.66 3.18
N PRO A 57 -6.32 -2.73 3.38
CA PRO A 57 -5.71 -3.01 4.69
C PRO A 57 -6.12 -1.96 5.70
N VAL A 58 -6.48 -2.39 6.89
CA VAL A 58 -6.63 -1.55 8.07
C VAL A 58 -5.35 -1.64 8.87
N MET A 59 -4.71 -0.49 9.06
CA MET A 59 -3.50 -0.36 9.85
C MET A 59 -3.82 0.38 11.14
N ALA A 60 -3.13 0.05 12.23
CA ALA A 60 -3.31 0.70 13.53
C ALA A 60 -2.00 1.29 14.03
N SER A 61 -2.11 2.41 14.75
CA SER A 61 -0.99 3.07 15.45
C SER A 61 -1.49 3.76 16.71
N LYS A 62 -0.64 3.84 17.74
CA LYS A 62 -0.92 4.62 18.95
C LYS A 62 -0.10 5.92 19.04
N ASP A 63 0.81 6.13 18.10
CA ASP A 63 1.77 7.24 18.16
C ASP A 63 1.96 7.96 16.81
N LEU A 64 1.27 7.54 15.76
CA LEU A 64 1.39 8.02 14.37
C LEU A 64 2.76 7.71 13.73
N LYS A 65 3.64 6.98 14.41
CA LYS A 65 4.95 6.54 13.92
C LYS A 65 4.96 5.06 13.58
N ASN A 66 4.53 4.26 14.54
CA ASN A 66 4.61 2.81 14.48
C ASN A 66 3.26 2.26 14.01
N TRP A 67 3.21 1.76 12.79
CA TRP A 67 2.02 1.23 12.15
C TRP A 67 2.14 -0.27 11.92
N GLU A 68 1.05 -1.00 12.12
CA GLU A 68 0.94 -2.41 11.74
C GLU A 68 -0.41 -2.69 11.09
N THR A 69 -0.43 -3.63 10.15
CA THR A 69 -1.69 -4.11 9.56
C THR A 69 -2.40 -5.00 10.57
N VAL A 70 -3.63 -4.64 10.93
CA VAL A 70 -4.46 -5.38 11.90
C VAL A 70 -5.59 -6.17 11.25
N GLY A 71 -5.92 -5.89 9.98
CA GLY A 71 -6.95 -6.59 9.24
C GLY A 71 -7.09 -6.06 7.81
N TYR A 72 -8.06 -6.62 7.11
CA TYR A 72 -8.46 -6.23 5.76
C TYR A 72 -9.98 -6.11 5.68
N ILE A 73 -10.48 -5.19 4.87
CA ILE A 73 -11.93 -4.97 4.71
C ILE A 73 -12.58 -6.15 3.98
N PHE A 74 -11.85 -6.80 3.08
CA PHE A 74 -12.36 -7.97 2.36
C PHE A 74 -11.20 -8.89 1.93
N ASP A 75 -11.51 -10.18 1.82
CA ASP A 75 -10.53 -11.19 1.40
C ASP A 75 -10.42 -11.26 -0.13
N LYS A 76 -11.55 -11.21 -0.84
CA LYS A 76 -11.66 -11.33 -2.30
C LYS A 76 -12.77 -10.43 -2.84
N LEU A 77 -12.64 -10.00 -4.08
CA LEU A 77 -13.73 -9.44 -4.88
C LEU A 77 -14.17 -10.47 -5.95
N THR A 78 -15.46 -10.62 -6.14
CA THR A 78 -16.03 -11.70 -6.98
C THR A 78 -17.00 -11.22 -8.04
N ASP A 79 -17.14 -9.90 -8.22
CA ASP A 79 -18.10 -9.30 -9.14
C ASP A 79 -17.68 -9.41 -10.62
N SER A 80 -16.42 -9.78 -10.87
CA SER A 80 -15.87 -9.95 -12.20
C SER A 80 -14.87 -11.11 -12.24
N PRO A 81 -14.86 -11.95 -13.30
CA PRO A 81 -13.85 -13.01 -13.47
C PRO A 81 -12.43 -12.46 -13.61
N LYS A 82 -12.28 -11.17 -13.90
CA LYS A 82 -10.98 -10.49 -14.00
C LYS A 82 -10.21 -10.46 -12.67
N TYR A 83 -10.94 -10.51 -11.55
CA TYR A 83 -10.31 -10.68 -10.23
C TYR A 83 -9.62 -12.04 -10.06
N ASP A 84 -10.01 -13.05 -10.86
CA ASP A 84 -9.41 -14.38 -10.90
C ASP A 84 -8.41 -14.56 -12.04
N LEU A 85 -7.95 -13.46 -12.68
CA LEU A 85 -7.11 -13.49 -13.89
C LEU A 85 -7.78 -14.30 -15.02
N GLN A 86 -9.09 -14.13 -15.21
CA GLN A 86 -9.87 -14.72 -16.28
C GLN A 86 -10.59 -13.63 -17.07
N GLU A 87 -10.65 -13.76 -18.38
CA GLU A 87 -11.29 -12.78 -19.29
C GLU A 87 -10.68 -11.38 -19.21
N GLY A 88 -9.43 -11.28 -18.79
CA GLY A 88 -8.71 -10.04 -18.55
C GLY A 88 -8.09 -9.98 -17.15
N THR A 89 -7.78 -8.78 -16.70
CA THR A 89 -7.20 -8.52 -15.38
C THR A 89 -7.80 -7.25 -14.76
N VAL A 90 -7.47 -7.00 -13.51
CA VAL A 90 -7.78 -5.74 -12.83
C VAL A 90 -6.51 -4.96 -12.44
N TYR A 91 -5.43 -5.11 -13.18
CA TYR A 91 -4.19 -4.35 -12.96
C TYR A 91 -4.45 -2.84 -12.96
N GLY A 92 -4.04 -2.15 -11.88
CA GLY A 92 -4.29 -0.73 -11.67
C GLY A 92 -5.77 -0.38 -11.50
N ARG A 93 -6.60 -1.38 -11.31
CA ARG A 93 -8.04 -1.31 -11.03
C ARG A 93 -8.32 -2.08 -9.74
N GLY A 94 -9.55 -2.51 -9.54
CA GLY A 94 -9.94 -3.18 -8.30
C GLY A 94 -10.27 -2.18 -7.20
N GLN A 95 -9.75 -2.38 -5.99
CA GLN A 95 -10.05 -1.52 -4.86
C GLN A 95 -9.26 -0.20 -4.95
N TRP A 96 -9.99 0.90 -5.09
CA TRP A 96 -9.47 2.26 -5.08
C TRP A 96 -9.65 2.93 -3.71
N ALA A 97 -9.66 4.27 -3.66
CA ALA A 97 -9.77 5.00 -2.40
C ALA A 97 -10.92 4.49 -1.52
N THR A 98 -10.61 4.25 -0.26
CA THR A 98 -11.55 3.75 0.74
C THR A 98 -11.71 4.78 1.86
N SER A 99 -12.93 4.98 2.32
CA SER A 99 -13.24 5.77 3.51
C SER A 99 -13.43 4.86 4.71
N LEU A 100 -12.88 5.23 5.85
CA LEU A 100 -13.03 4.54 7.14
C LEU A 100 -13.71 5.45 8.14
N LYS A 101 -14.75 4.98 8.81
CA LYS A 101 -15.48 5.73 9.86
C LYS A 101 -15.81 4.83 11.04
N TYR A 102 -15.96 5.45 12.21
CA TYR A 102 -16.46 4.80 13.41
C TYR A 102 -17.70 5.55 13.88
N HIS A 103 -18.80 4.84 14.03
CA HIS A 103 -20.07 5.42 14.45
C HIS A 103 -20.88 4.41 15.25
N ASN A 104 -21.42 4.86 16.38
CA ASN A 104 -22.29 4.04 17.26
C ASN A 104 -21.72 2.64 17.58
N GLY A 105 -20.43 2.59 17.96
CA GLY A 105 -19.77 1.35 18.37
C GLY A 105 -19.38 0.41 17.24
N LYS A 106 -19.44 0.85 15.97
CA LYS A 106 -19.07 0.04 14.80
C LYS A 106 -18.15 0.80 13.86
N PHE A 107 -17.29 0.06 13.20
CA PHE A 107 -16.52 0.54 12.07
C PHE A 107 -17.32 0.38 10.77
N TYR A 108 -17.16 1.34 9.88
CA TYR A 108 -17.72 1.35 8.53
C TYR A 108 -16.63 1.67 7.53
N ALA A 109 -16.61 0.96 6.41
CA ALA A 109 -15.74 1.26 5.29
C ALA A 109 -16.57 1.39 4.03
N LEU A 110 -16.32 2.47 3.26
CA LEU A 110 -16.97 2.71 1.98
C LEU A 110 -15.90 2.67 0.89
N LEU A 111 -16.11 1.85 -0.13
CA LEU A 111 -15.23 1.75 -1.29
C LEU A 111 -16.03 1.43 -2.57
N ALA A 112 -15.52 1.88 -3.70
CA ALA A 112 -16.10 1.61 -5.01
C ALA A 112 -15.06 0.93 -5.92
N PRO A 113 -15.10 -0.41 -6.09
CA PRO A 113 -14.18 -1.10 -6.97
C PRO A 113 -14.33 -0.65 -8.43
N ASN A 114 -13.20 -0.65 -9.13
CA ASN A 114 -13.16 -0.46 -10.57
C ASN A 114 -12.83 -1.80 -11.23
N GLU A 115 -13.77 -2.33 -12.02
CA GLU A 115 -13.71 -3.69 -12.54
C GLU A 115 -13.08 -3.78 -13.94
N ALA A 116 -12.29 -2.81 -14.34
CA ALA A 116 -11.68 -2.75 -15.67
C ALA A 116 -12.69 -2.98 -16.80
N GLY A 117 -13.19 -1.88 -17.35
CA GLY A 117 -14.24 -1.87 -18.39
C GLY A 117 -15.65 -1.56 -17.88
N ALA A 118 -15.90 -1.71 -16.58
CA ALA A 118 -17.13 -1.29 -15.91
C ALA A 118 -16.80 -0.57 -14.60
N MET A 119 -17.70 0.30 -14.15
CA MET A 119 -17.65 0.87 -12.80
C MET A 119 -18.47 -0.04 -11.89
N GLY A 120 -17.82 -0.61 -10.87
CA GLY A 120 -18.49 -1.46 -9.89
C GLY A 120 -19.41 -0.66 -8.95
N ASP A 121 -20.24 -1.37 -8.21
CA ASP A 121 -21.06 -0.79 -7.15
C ASP A 121 -20.18 -0.19 -6.06
N THR A 122 -20.72 0.78 -5.31
CA THR A 122 -20.13 1.20 -4.04
C THR A 122 -20.59 0.26 -2.93
N TYR A 123 -19.62 -0.31 -2.23
CA TYR A 123 -19.87 -1.13 -1.04
C TYR A 123 -19.74 -0.29 0.22
N ILE A 124 -20.64 -0.51 1.16
CA ILE A 124 -20.44 -0.16 2.56
C ILE A 124 -20.25 -1.48 3.31
N PHE A 125 -19.08 -1.62 3.92
CA PHE A 125 -18.79 -2.71 4.86
C PHE A 125 -18.96 -2.22 6.28
N SER A 126 -19.26 -3.13 7.21
CA SER A 126 -19.27 -2.84 8.64
C SER A 126 -18.61 -3.96 9.44
N ALA A 127 -18.04 -3.59 10.59
CA ALA A 127 -17.41 -4.51 11.52
C ALA A 127 -17.56 -4.03 12.96
N PRO A 128 -17.58 -4.94 13.95
CA PRO A 128 -17.58 -4.58 15.37
C PRO A 128 -16.22 -4.05 15.85
N LYS A 129 -15.13 -4.42 15.16
CA LYS A 129 -13.75 -4.05 15.45
C LYS A 129 -13.00 -3.73 14.16
N ALA A 130 -11.90 -3.00 14.26
CA ALA A 130 -11.06 -2.65 13.11
C ALA A 130 -10.47 -3.88 12.41
N GLU A 131 -10.15 -4.91 13.18
CA GLU A 131 -9.64 -6.20 12.68
C GLU A 131 -10.72 -7.02 11.97
N GLY A 132 -12.00 -6.68 12.16
CA GLY A 132 -13.15 -7.40 11.63
C GLY A 132 -13.90 -8.24 12.69
N PRO A 133 -14.67 -9.25 12.27
CA PRO A 133 -14.93 -9.61 10.87
C PRO A 133 -15.72 -8.54 10.14
N TRP A 134 -15.29 -8.19 8.93
CA TRP A 134 -15.97 -7.26 8.06
C TRP A 134 -17.04 -7.96 7.21
N THR A 135 -18.20 -7.35 7.09
CA THR A 135 -19.30 -7.85 6.27
C THR A 135 -19.88 -6.75 5.40
N ILE A 136 -20.39 -7.10 4.23
CA ILE A 136 -21.09 -6.15 3.36
C ILE A 136 -22.37 -5.74 4.06
N HIS A 137 -22.50 -4.45 4.38
CA HIS A 137 -23.69 -3.85 4.96
C HIS A 137 -24.69 -3.47 3.87
N SER A 138 -24.19 -2.85 2.78
CA SER A 138 -25.02 -2.43 1.65
C SER A 138 -24.21 -2.26 0.38
N ARG A 139 -24.92 -2.26 -0.77
CA ARG A 139 -24.42 -1.91 -2.08
C ARG A 139 -25.24 -0.74 -2.61
N LEU A 140 -24.55 0.24 -3.17
CA LEU A 140 -25.13 1.48 -3.71
C LEU A 140 -24.63 1.69 -5.13
N ARG A 141 -25.21 2.64 -5.84
CA ARG A 141 -24.64 3.09 -7.11
C ARG A 141 -23.19 3.53 -6.94
N HIS A 142 -22.44 3.53 -8.03
CA HIS A 142 -21.04 3.97 -8.00
C HIS A 142 -20.87 5.40 -7.49
N PHE A 143 -19.99 5.58 -6.52
CA PHE A 143 -19.49 6.85 -6.02
C PHE A 143 -17.98 6.87 -6.14
N HIS A 144 -17.45 7.70 -7.04
CA HIS A 144 -16.01 7.79 -7.29
C HIS A 144 -15.28 8.50 -6.15
N ASP A 145 -14.17 7.93 -5.66
CA ASP A 145 -13.30 8.50 -4.61
C ASP A 145 -14.07 9.05 -3.41
N ALA A 146 -15.01 8.26 -2.92
CA ALA A 146 -16.00 8.71 -1.97
C ALA A 146 -15.54 8.61 -0.51
N THR A 147 -16.09 9.51 0.32
CA THR A 147 -16.03 9.41 1.78
C THR A 147 -17.43 9.30 2.38
N LEU A 148 -17.59 8.36 3.31
CA LEU A 148 -18.75 8.31 4.20
C LEU A 148 -18.54 9.30 5.35
N PHE A 149 -19.58 10.01 5.71
CA PHE A 149 -19.55 10.94 6.83
C PHE A 149 -20.85 10.81 7.64
N PHE A 150 -20.73 10.72 8.95
CA PHE A 150 -21.86 10.78 9.89
C PHE A 150 -21.81 12.13 10.60
N ASP A 151 -22.89 12.87 10.53
CA ASP A 151 -23.03 14.10 11.30
C ASP A 151 -23.26 13.79 12.80
N GLU A 152 -23.23 14.80 13.64
CA GLU A 152 -23.38 14.67 15.10
C GLU A 152 -24.77 14.12 15.50
N ASP A 153 -25.80 14.38 14.69
CA ASP A 153 -27.15 13.81 14.88
C ASP A 153 -27.28 12.39 14.31
N GLY A 154 -26.20 11.82 13.76
CA GLY A 154 -26.16 10.50 13.15
C GLY A 154 -26.60 10.46 11.68
N THR A 155 -26.93 11.59 11.08
CA THR A 155 -27.31 11.64 9.66
C THR A 155 -26.12 11.27 8.75
N PRO A 156 -26.25 10.24 7.89
CA PRO A 156 -25.18 9.81 7.02
C PRO A 156 -25.18 10.57 5.69
N TYR A 157 -23.97 10.92 5.24
CA TYR A 157 -23.70 11.56 3.95
C TYR A 157 -22.59 10.84 3.20
N VAL A 158 -22.61 10.95 1.87
CA VAL A 158 -21.47 10.58 0.98
C VAL A 158 -21.03 11.80 0.22
N PHE A 159 -19.74 12.11 0.29
CA PHE A 159 -19.07 13.10 -0.54
C PHE A 159 -18.24 12.36 -1.57
N PHE A 160 -18.28 12.74 -2.84
CA PHE A 160 -17.69 11.96 -3.92
C PHE A 160 -17.40 12.79 -5.18
N GLY A 161 -16.75 12.17 -6.15
CA GLY A 161 -16.53 12.73 -7.46
C GLY A 161 -15.70 14.01 -7.44
N THR A 162 -16.19 15.04 -8.09
CA THR A 162 -15.54 16.36 -8.19
C THR A 162 -16.23 17.44 -7.33
N GLY A 163 -16.79 17.05 -6.20
CA GLY A 163 -17.43 17.97 -5.28
C GLY A 163 -18.94 17.75 -5.12
N GLU A 164 -19.39 16.53 -5.41
CA GLU A 164 -20.75 16.11 -5.17
C GLU A 164 -20.93 15.59 -3.73
N MET A 165 -22.13 15.74 -3.22
CA MET A 165 -22.56 15.06 -2.02
C MET A 165 -24.04 14.64 -2.10
N CYS A 166 -24.39 13.61 -1.34
CA CYS A 166 -25.77 13.23 -1.09
C CYS A 166 -25.95 12.70 0.33
N GLN A 167 -27.18 12.77 0.81
CA GLN A 167 -27.57 12.15 2.07
C GLN A 167 -27.96 10.68 1.80
N LEU A 168 -27.51 9.76 2.64
CA LEU A 168 -27.98 8.39 2.63
C LEU A 168 -29.19 8.22 3.57
N THR A 169 -29.95 7.16 3.32
CA THR A 169 -30.97 6.71 4.29
C THR A 169 -30.30 6.26 5.60
N PRO A 170 -30.96 6.36 6.76
CA PRO A 170 -30.36 6.02 8.06
C PRO A 170 -29.83 4.58 8.16
N ASP A 171 -30.37 3.67 7.37
CA ASP A 171 -29.93 2.27 7.27
C ASP A 171 -28.76 2.07 6.28
N LEU A 172 -28.26 3.14 5.65
CA LEU A 172 -27.16 3.15 4.66
C LEU A 172 -27.45 2.33 3.38
N LYS A 173 -28.73 2.05 3.07
CA LYS A 173 -29.10 1.20 1.93
C LYS A 173 -29.60 1.96 0.71
N GLY A 174 -29.74 3.26 0.81
CA GLY A 174 -30.23 4.10 -0.27
C GLY A 174 -29.76 5.55 -0.17
N VAL A 175 -30.00 6.30 -1.23
CA VAL A 175 -29.81 7.75 -1.30
C VAL A 175 -31.15 8.41 -1.05
N VAL A 176 -31.19 9.43 -0.21
CA VAL A 176 -32.39 10.24 0.01
C VAL A 176 -32.70 11.02 -1.27
N GLU A 177 -33.91 10.86 -1.79
CA GLU A 177 -34.36 11.54 -3.01
C GLU A 177 -34.21 13.06 -2.90
N GLY A 178 -33.70 13.69 -3.97
CA GLY A 178 -33.50 15.13 -4.03
C GLY A 178 -32.35 15.66 -3.15
N SER A 179 -31.57 14.78 -2.49
CA SER A 179 -30.46 15.20 -1.62
C SER A 179 -29.15 15.46 -2.38
N LEU A 180 -29.04 15.03 -3.63
CA LEU A 180 -27.83 15.24 -4.44
C LEU A 180 -27.57 16.73 -4.63
N ARG A 181 -26.35 17.15 -4.34
CA ARG A 181 -25.85 18.53 -4.52
C ARG A 181 -24.45 18.48 -5.13
N HIS A 182 -24.09 19.57 -5.83
CA HIS A 182 -22.76 19.84 -6.32
C HIS A 182 -22.30 21.17 -5.73
N TYR A 183 -21.28 21.14 -4.88
CA TYR A 183 -20.84 22.32 -4.12
C TYR A 183 -19.51 22.87 -4.57
N PHE A 184 -18.60 22.02 -5.07
CA PHE A 184 -17.23 22.41 -5.33
C PHE A 184 -17.02 22.59 -6.83
N GLN A 185 -16.39 23.70 -7.20
CA GLN A 185 -16.04 24.01 -8.58
C GLN A 185 -14.55 24.26 -8.67
N ARG A 186 -13.97 23.86 -9.80
CA ARG A 186 -12.58 24.18 -10.11
C ARG A 186 -12.41 25.66 -10.35
N GLU A 187 -11.29 26.20 -9.91
CA GLU A 187 -10.85 27.53 -10.26
C GLU A 187 -10.15 27.54 -11.63
N ALA A 188 -9.89 28.71 -12.17
CA ALA A 188 -9.33 28.88 -13.52
C ALA A 188 -7.90 28.29 -13.64
N ASP A 189 -7.16 28.22 -12.55
CA ASP A 189 -5.81 27.64 -12.48
C ASP A 189 -5.80 26.12 -12.19
N GLU A 190 -6.96 25.51 -11.97
CA GLU A 190 -7.11 24.10 -11.66
C GLU A 190 -7.48 23.27 -12.90
N ARG A 191 -6.94 22.04 -12.96
CA ARG A 191 -7.21 21.05 -14.02
C ARG A 191 -7.56 19.69 -13.42
N GLY A 192 -8.08 18.79 -14.26
CA GLY A 192 -8.41 17.44 -13.84
C GLY A 192 -9.58 17.40 -12.85
N LEU A 193 -9.59 16.41 -11.99
CA LEU A 193 -10.61 16.22 -10.97
C LEU A 193 -10.19 16.92 -9.67
N LEU A 194 -11.17 17.45 -8.93
CA LEU A 194 -11.07 17.67 -7.50
C LEU A 194 -11.57 16.39 -6.86
N GLU A 195 -10.68 15.54 -6.35
CA GLU A 195 -11.04 14.18 -5.90
C GLU A 195 -10.40 13.82 -4.56
N GLY A 196 -10.63 12.61 -4.08
CA GLY A 196 -10.08 12.13 -2.83
C GLY A 196 -10.66 12.80 -1.60
N THR A 197 -11.93 13.21 -1.66
CA THR A 197 -12.59 13.97 -0.59
C THR A 197 -12.48 13.26 0.75
N ARG A 198 -12.06 13.99 1.80
CA ARG A 198 -12.16 13.61 3.22
C ARG A 198 -12.88 14.70 3.99
N VAL A 199 -13.80 14.29 4.86
CA VAL A 199 -14.65 15.24 5.61
C VAL A 199 -14.46 15.05 7.09
N VAL A 200 -14.22 16.17 7.78
CA VAL A 200 -14.17 16.25 9.24
C VAL A 200 -15.05 17.40 9.71
N LYS A 201 -15.54 17.35 10.95
CA LYS A 201 -16.24 18.44 11.61
C LYS A 201 -15.44 18.90 12.82
N HIS A 202 -15.21 20.20 12.93
CA HIS A 202 -14.50 20.80 14.06
C HIS A 202 -15.15 22.13 14.46
N ASN A 203 -15.48 22.28 15.75
CA ASN A 203 -16.13 23.46 16.30
C ASN A 203 -17.37 23.91 15.49
N GLY A 204 -18.25 22.95 15.14
CA GLY A 204 -19.49 23.19 14.41
C GLY A 204 -19.31 23.58 12.93
N THR A 205 -18.09 23.50 12.39
CA THR A 205 -17.76 23.76 10.99
C THR A 205 -17.35 22.47 10.30
N TYR A 206 -17.89 22.22 9.12
CA TYR A 206 -17.51 21.11 8.24
C TYR A 206 -16.32 21.53 7.37
N TYR A 207 -15.38 20.62 7.20
CA TYR A 207 -14.18 20.77 6.37
C TYR A 207 -14.10 19.59 5.42
N ALA A 208 -14.14 19.87 4.13
CA ALA A 208 -13.93 18.88 3.08
C ALA A 208 -12.58 19.14 2.42
N LEU A 209 -11.66 18.19 2.56
CA LEU A 209 -10.33 18.22 1.99
C LEU A 209 -10.31 17.48 0.66
N LEU A 210 -9.65 18.01 -0.35
CA LEU A 210 -9.57 17.45 -1.70
C LEU A 210 -8.22 17.75 -2.32
N ILE A 211 -7.74 16.80 -3.13
CA ILE A 211 -6.61 17.06 -4.02
C ILE A 211 -7.00 18.01 -5.14
N SER A 212 -6.16 18.98 -5.42
CA SER A 212 -6.28 19.88 -6.57
C SER A 212 -5.03 19.82 -7.43
N HIS A 213 -5.22 19.70 -8.74
CA HIS A 213 -4.15 19.76 -9.72
C HIS A 213 -4.09 21.15 -10.35
N VAL A 214 -2.90 21.76 -10.43
CA VAL A 214 -2.71 23.12 -10.90
C VAL A 214 -2.09 23.13 -12.30
N TYR A 215 -2.47 24.13 -13.13
CA TYR A 215 -1.81 24.44 -14.39
C TYR A 215 -0.49 25.18 -14.10
N ALA A 216 0.58 24.43 -13.82
CA ALA A 216 1.90 25.01 -13.65
C ALA A 216 2.96 24.14 -14.33
N PRO A 217 4.11 24.69 -14.74
CA PRO A 217 5.26 23.90 -15.16
C PRO A 217 5.67 22.93 -14.04
N GLY A 218 5.90 21.64 -14.37
CA GLY A 218 6.35 20.65 -13.41
C GLY A 218 5.26 19.88 -12.68
N ARG A 219 3.98 20.06 -12.99
CA ARG A 219 2.85 19.39 -12.36
C ARG A 219 2.82 19.60 -10.84
N HIS A 220 2.16 20.63 -10.39
CA HIS A 220 1.93 20.83 -8.96
C HIS A 220 0.60 20.21 -8.54
N ARG A 221 0.58 19.70 -7.31
CA ARG A 221 -0.63 19.37 -6.55
C ARG A 221 -0.68 20.26 -5.34
N ARG A 222 -1.88 20.56 -4.90
CA ARG A 222 -2.15 21.20 -3.63
C ARG A 222 -3.32 20.52 -2.95
N GLU A 223 -3.35 20.56 -1.63
CA GLU A 223 -4.50 20.18 -0.86
C GLU A 223 -5.35 21.42 -0.66
N VAL A 224 -6.60 21.36 -1.12
CA VAL A 224 -7.60 22.41 -0.90
C VAL A 224 -8.61 21.94 0.13
N CYS A 225 -9.14 22.90 0.87
CA CYS A 225 -10.18 22.65 1.85
C CYS A 225 -11.37 23.57 1.57
N TYR A 226 -12.55 22.97 1.56
CA TYR A 226 -13.80 23.71 1.57
C TYR A 226 -14.40 23.65 2.98
N ARG A 227 -14.94 24.78 3.48
CA ARG A 227 -15.60 24.83 4.79
C ARG A 227 -16.98 25.44 4.74
N THR A 228 -17.85 25.00 5.61
CA THR A 228 -19.19 25.58 5.83
C THR A 228 -19.70 25.25 7.23
N LYS A 229 -20.63 26.05 7.72
CA LYS A 229 -21.42 25.72 8.93
C LYS A 229 -22.76 25.05 8.62
N ASP A 230 -23.15 25.06 7.35
CA ASP A 230 -24.38 24.44 6.87
C ASP A 230 -24.08 23.64 5.60
N LEU A 231 -24.28 22.34 5.64
CA LEU A 231 -24.08 21.43 4.51
C LEU A 231 -24.92 21.80 3.27
N LYS A 232 -26.00 22.54 3.44
CA LYS A 232 -26.86 23.04 2.35
C LYS A 232 -26.53 24.47 1.94
N GLY A 233 -25.63 25.13 2.66
CA GLY A 233 -25.24 26.50 2.47
C GLY A 233 -24.09 26.70 1.48
N THR A 234 -23.50 27.88 1.54
CA THR A 234 -22.31 28.23 0.74
C THR A 234 -21.06 27.68 1.39
N TRP A 235 -20.16 27.18 0.57
CA TRP A 235 -18.85 26.71 0.98
C TRP A 235 -17.78 27.75 0.61
N GLU A 236 -16.90 28.03 1.55
CA GLU A 236 -15.68 28.81 1.31
C GLU A 236 -14.52 27.88 0.98
N LYS A 237 -13.56 28.32 0.19
CA LYS A 237 -12.40 27.51 -0.23
C LYS A 237 -11.09 28.17 0.17
N ASN A 238 -10.11 27.36 0.57
CA ASN A 238 -8.73 27.78 0.79
C ASN A 238 -7.75 26.64 0.43
N THR A 239 -6.55 27.01 -0.01
CA THR A 239 -5.42 26.06 -0.10
C THR A 239 -4.82 25.87 1.29
N ILE A 240 -4.72 24.63 1.74
CA ILE A 240 -4.23 24.30 3.09
C ILE A 240 -2.85 23.66 3.09
N LEU A 241 -2.38 23.17 1.93
CA LEU A 241 -1.02 22.68 1.71
C LEU A 241 -0.62 22.83 0.25
N GLU A 242 0.53 23.45 0.02
CA GLU A 242 1.23 23.43 -1.27
C GLU A 242 2.71 23.29 -0.98
N SER A 243 3.22 22.05 -1.04
CA SER A 243 4.57 21.73 -0.59
C SER A 243 5.19 20.63 -1.43
N ASP A 244 6.45 20.79 -1.72
CA ASP A 244 7.34 19.72 -2.12
C ASP A 244 7.96 19.09 -0.86
N PHE A 245 8.34 17.83 -0.94
CA PHE A 245 9.04 17.16 0.13
C PHE A 245 10.12 16.20 -0.41
N GLY A 246 11.33 16.28 0.14
CA GLY A 246 12.45 15.40 -0.23
C GLY A 246 12.82 15.44 -1.71
N GLY A 247 12.66 16.61 -2.38
CA GLY A 247 12.94 16.80 -3.79
C GLY A 247 11.85 16.30 -4.75
N PHE A 248 10.69 15.91 -4.24
CA PHE A 248 9.53 15.50 -5.03
C PHE A 248 8.37 16.46 -4.83
N SER A 249 7.68 16.80 -5.92
CA SER A 249 6.38 17.44 -5.91
C SER A 249 5.26 16.39 -5.72
N TYR A 250 4.02 16.72 -6.02
CA TYR A 250 2.87 15.81 -5.97
C TYR A 250 2.46 15.34 -4.56
N LEU A 251 2.61 16.21 -3.57
CA LEU A 251 2.13 15.98 -2.22
C LEU A 251 0.71 16.53 -2.09
N ALA A 252 -0.27 15.69 -2.02
CA ALA A 252 -1.66 16.00 -1.70
C ALA A 252 -2.49 14.71 -1.63
N GLN A 253 -3.73 14.84 -1.23
CA GLN A 253 -4.74 13.81 -0.96
C GLN A 253 -4.42 13.03 0.32
N GLY A 254 -5.29 13.24 1.26
CA GLY A 254 -5.22 12.59 2.56
C GLY A 254 -6.26 13.17 3.51
N THR A 255 -6.00 13.09 4.79
CA THR A 255 -6.94 13.52 5.83
C THR A 255 -6.23 14.26 6.95
N ILE A 256 -7.02 14.91 7.80
CA ILE A 256 -6.57 15.41 9.10
C ILE A 256 -7.23 14.59 10.21
N VAL A 257 -6.53 14.41 11.30
CA VAL A 257 -6.99 13.64 12.46
C VAL A 257 -6.58 14.37 13.74
N ASP A 258 -7.48 14.37 14.73
CA ASP A 258 -7.22 14.92 16.06
C ASP A 258 -6.55 13.89 16.97
N THR A 259 -5.94 14.37 18.04
CA THR A 259 -5.50 13.57 19.17
C THR A 259 -6.46 13.76 20.36
N LYS A 260 -6.30 12.91 21.38
CA LYS A 260 -7.07 13.02 22.60
C LYS A 260 -6.78 14.32 23.36
N GLU A 261 -5.59 14.85 23.20
CA GLU A 261 -5.10 16.10 23.82
C GLU A 261 -5.53 17.35 23.03
N GLY A 262 -6.11 17.19 21.85
CA GLY A 262 -6.62 18.28 21.01
C GLY A 262 -5.66 18.79 19.95
N ASP A 263 -4.47 18.19 19.80
CA ASP A 263 -3.58 18.45 18.66
C ASP A 263 -4.16 17.81 17.39
N TRP A 264 -3.81 18.37 16.24
CA TRP A 264 -4.23 17.87 14.94
C TRP A 264 -3.03 17.58 14.04
N TYR A 265 -3.15 16.51 13.26
CA TYR A 265 -2.14 16.08 12.29
C TYR A 265 -2.76 15.86 10.93
N GLY A 266 -2.03 16.27 9.86
CA GLY A 266 -2.35 15.97 8.47
C GLY A 266 -1.51 14.80 7.98
N ILE A 267 -2.15 13.85 7.34
CA ILE A 267 -1.53 12.67 6.72
C ILE A 267 -1.85 12.70 5.24
N MET A 268 -0.82 12.95 4.43
CA MET A 268 -0.95 13.13 2.97
C MET A 268 -0.01 12.18 2.25
N PHE A 269 -0.42 11.65 1.09
CA PHE A 269 0.51 10.88 0.29
C PHE A 269 1.31 11.73 -0.70
N GLN A 270 2.46 11.20 -1.10
CA GLN A 270 3.31 11.76 -2.13
C GLN A 270 3.74 10.66 -3.11
N ASP A 271 3.65 10.92 -4.41
CA ASP A 271 4.21 10.03 -5.43
C ASP A 271 5.74 10.05 -5.37
N ARG A 272 6.36 8.89 -5.19
CA ARG A 272 7.79 8.71 -4.95
C ARG A 272 8.46 7.72 -5.91
N GLY A 273 8.00 7.64 -7.14
CA GLY A 273 8.61 6.75 -8.12
C GLY A 273 8.40 5.26 -7.83
N GLY A 274 9.46 4.47 -7.94
CA GLY A 274 9.40 3.01 -7.85
C GLY A 274 8.89 2.45 -6.53
N VAL A 275 9.07 3.17 -5.41
CA VAL A 275 8.51 2.76 -4.11
C VAL A 275 7.00 2.94 -4.03
N GLY A 276 6.41 3.78 -4.89
CA GLY A 276 4.98 4.07 -4.89
C GLY A 276 4.60 5.37 -4.20
N ARG A 277 3.44 5.39 -3.56
CA ARG A 277 2.86 6.55 -2.89
C ARG A 277 3.11 6.46 -1.38
N VAL A 278 4.04 7.26 -0.88
CA VAL A 278 4.47 7.26 0.52
C VAL A 278 3.67 8.27 1.35
N LEU A 279 3.56 8.05 2.66
CA LEU A 279 2.83 8.95 3.55
C LEU A 279 3.75 9.92 4.27
N THR A 280 3.35 11.19 4.31
CA THR A 280 3.95 12.22 5.15
C THR A 280 3.02 12.61 6.30
N LEU A 281 3.61 13.02 7.41
CA LEU A 281 2.92 13.55 8.57
C LEU A 281 3.27 15.04 8.73
N SER A 282 2.25 15.88 8.97
CA SER A 282 2.41 17.31 9.21
C SER A 282 1.60 17.75 10.43
N PRO A 283 2.06 18.75 11.19
CA PRO A 283 1.19 19.41 12.15
C PRO A 283 0.07 20.16 11.42
N VAL A 284 -1.09 20.28 12.05
CA VAL A 284 -2.18 21.15 11.60
C VAL A 284 -2.23 22.36 12.52
N ARG A 285 -2.22 23.55 11.92
CA ARG A 285 -2.37 24.82 12.62
C ARG A 285 -3.69 25.47 12.22
N TRP A 286 -4.55 25.74 13.19
CA TRP A 286 -5.82 26.42 12.95
C TRP A 286 -5.58 27.92 12.84
N ILE A 287 -5.56 28.46 11.59
CA ILE A 287 -5.34 29.88 11.30
C ILE A 287 -6.60 30.41 10.62
N ASP A 288 -7.21 31.43 11.20
CA ASP A 288 -8.47 32.02 10.73
C ASP A 288 -9.59 30.99 10.50
N GLY A 289 -9.58 29.91 11.31
CA GLY A 289 -10.51 28.80 11.20
C GLY A 289 -10.24 27.85 10.02
N TRP A 290 -9.02 27.87 9.44
CA TRP A 290 -8.57 26.93 8.41
C TRP A 290 -7.52 25.97 8.94
N PRO A 291 -7.57 24.67 8.59
CA PRO A 291 -6.56 23.69 9.01
C PRO A 291 -5.32 23.76 8.11
N GLN A 292 -4.44 24.76 8.38
CA GLN A 292 -3.19 24.90 7.63
C GLN A 292 -2.21 23.77 8.01
N LEU A 293 -1.76 23.01 7.02
CA LEU A 293 -0.82 21.91 7.19
C LEU A 293 0.64 22.39 7.06
N GLY A 294 1.54 21.67 7.70
CA GLY A 294 2.97 21.91 7.63
C GLY A 294 3.50 22.78 8.79
N ASP A 295 4.78 23.06 8.73
CA ASP A 295 5.49 23.94 9.69
C ASP A 295 5.05 25.42 9.53
N GLU A 296 5.73 26.32 10.22
CA GLU A 296 5.43 27.78 10.16
C GLU A 296 5.52 28.37 8.74
N ASN A 297 6.27 27.72 7.86
CA ASN A 297 6.45 28.10 6.46
C ASN A 297 5.48 27.34 5.52
N GLY A 298 4.54 26.56 6.04
CA GLY A 298 3.62 25.72 5.27
C GLY A 298 4.31 24.55 4.56
N LYS A 299 5.45 24.08 5.09
CA LYS A 299 6.21 22.95 4.52
C LYS A 299 6.09 21.71 5.40
N VAL A 300 6.09 20.54 4.75
CA VAL A 300 6.17 19.27 5.46
C VAL A 300 7.53 19.18 6.16
N PRO A 301 7.57 19.04 7.49
CA PRO A 301 8.83 18.97 8.23
C PRO A 301 9.54 17.64 7.95
N GLU A 302 10.87 17.65 7.90
CA GLU A 302 11.66 16.41 7.78
C GLU A 302 11.56 15.55 9.04
N MET A 303 11.49 16.20 10.20
CA MET A 303 11.48 15.54 11.50
C MET A 303 10.37 16.11 12.37
N MET A 304 9.64 15.23 13.06
CA MET A 304 8.61 15.59 14.02
C MET A 304 8.78 14.84 15.33
N ARG A 305 8.24 15.40 16.41
CA ARG A 305 8.04 14.64 17.64
C ARG A 305 6.86 13.66 17.45
N PRO A 306 6.98 12.41 17.88
CA PRO A 306 5.83 11.51 17.89
C PRO A 306 4.78 12.02 18.85
N TYR A 307 3.53 11.73 18.56
CA TYR A 307 2.40 12.01 19.45
C TYR A 307 2.60 11.36 20.83
N ARG A 308 3.13 10.13 20.84
CA ARG A 308 3.54 9.42 22.06
C ARG A 308 4.95 8.85 21.88
N SER A 309 5.72 8.80 22.96
CA SER A 309 7.04 8.19 22.99
C SER A 309 7.02 6.83 23.70
N GLY A 310 8.00 5.98 23.40
CA GLY A 310 8.18 4.69 24.07
C GLY A 310 7.24 3.59 23.61
N MET A 311 6.53 3.78 22.49
CA MET A 311 5.72 2.73 21.89
C MET A 311 6.63 1.69 21.21
N PRO A 312 6.23 0.39 21.22
CA PRO A 312 6.97 -0.66 20.50
C PRO A 312 7.10 -0.33 19.01
N GLU A 313 8.25 -0.64 18.43
CA GLU A 313 8.42 -0.54 16.99
C GLU A 313 7.59 -1.62 16.29
N THR A 314 6.82 -1.20 15.30
CA THR A 314 6.03 -2.08 14.43
C THR A 314 6.31 -1.74 12.97
N SER A 315 6.04 -2.67 12.06
CA SER A 315 6.19 -2.47 10.63
C SER A 315 5.04 -3.14 9.87
N ILE A 316 4.67 -2.52 8.74
CA ILE A 316 3.72 -3.09 7.78
C ILE A 316 4.39 -4.08 6.81
N VAL A 317 5.72 -4.17 6.84
CA VAL A 317 6.52 -5.15 6.07
C VAL A 317 7.33 -5.97 7.07
N LYS A 318 7.31 -7.30 6.93
CA LYS A 318 7.94 -8.21 7.89
C LYS A 318 8.62 -9.38 7.18
N ALA A 319 9.66 -9.93 7.81
CA ALA A 319 10.14 -11.27 7.51
C ALA A 319 9.08 -12.31 7.90
N ASP A 320 9.12 -13.48 7.27
CA ASP A 320 8.20 -14.58 7.55
C ASP A 320 8.94 -15.92 7.38
N ASP A 321 8.91 -16.76 8.39
CA ASP A 321 9.46 -18.10 8.37
C ASP A 321 8.43 -19.18 8.01
N PHE A 322 7.22 -18.74 7.63
CA PHE A 322 6.09 -19.57 7.26
C PHE A 322 5.75 -20.69 8.28
N SER A 323 6.13 -20.49 9.55
CA SER A 323 5.82 -21.44 10.63
C SER A 323 4.38 -21.39 11.12
N SER A 324 3.66 -20.30 10.81
CA SER A 324 2.24 -20.14 11.13
C SER A 324 1.36 -20.94 10.16
N GLU A 325 0.24 -21.48 10.65
CA GLU A 325 -0.80 -22.09 9.80
C GLU A 325 -1.57 -21.08 8.93
N LYS A 326 -1.42 -19.79 9.21
CA LYS A 326 -2.08 -18.69 8.48
C LYS A 326 -1.04 -17.72 7.94
N LEU A 327 -1.29 -17.24 6.74
CA LEU A 327 -0.46 -16.22 6.13
C LEU A 327 -0.52 -14.92 6.94
N GLY A 328 0.63 -14.29 7.16
CA GLY A 328 0.74 -13.02 7.88
C GLY A 328 0.02 -11.87 7.15
N LEU A 329 -0.51 -10.90 7.91
CA LEU A 329 -1.25 -9.76 7.35
C LEU A 329 -0.39 -8.79 6.51
N HIS A 330 0.90 -8.98 6.42
CA HIS A 330 1.81 -8.23 5.55
C HIS A 330 1.86 -8.76 4.11
N TRP A 331 1.21 -9.90 3.84
CA TRP A 331 1.15 -10.52 2.52
C TRP A 331 -0.14 -10.19 1.78
N GLN A 332 -0.02 -10.04 0.46
CA GLN A 332 -1.15 -9.91 -0.45
C GLN A 332 -0.90 -10.71 -1.74
N TRP A 333 -1.93 -11.35 -2.25
CA TRP A 333 -1.90 -12.03 -3.53
C TRP A 333 -2.10 -11.06 -4.70
N ASN A 334 -1.42 -11.31 -5.79
CA ASN A 334 -1.69 -10.67 -7.07
C ASN A 334 -3.03 -11.21 -7.62
N HIS A 335 -4.11 -10.45 -7.50
CA HIS A 335 -5.50 -10.87 -7.74
C HIS A 335 -6.00 -11.90 -6.70
N ASN A 336 -7.18 -12.47 -6.91
CA ASN A 336 -7.71 -13.50 -6.02
C ASN A 336 -6.83 -14.75 -6.06
N PRO A 337 -6.47 -15.32 -4.91
CA PRO A 337 -5.75 -16.57 -4.87
C PRO A 337 -6.67 -17.75 -5.19
N ILE A 338 -6.10 -18.78 -5.80
CA ILE A 338 -6.70 -20.11 -5.92
C ILE A 338 -6.34 -20.86 -4.62
N ASP A 339 -7.31 -21.04 -3.72
CA ASP A 339 -7.05 -21.48 -2.34
C ASP A 339 -6.41 -22.86 -2.24
N ASN A 340 -6.74 -23.80 -3.11
CA ASN A 340 -6.17 -25.15 -3.11
C ASN A 340 -4.81 -25.24 -3.83
N ALA A 341 -4.29 -24.13 -4.34
CA ALA A 341 -3.00 -24.07 -5.03
C ALA A 341 -1.86 -23.49 -4.17
N TRP A 342 -2.08 -23.32 -2.90
CA TRP A 342 -1.04 -22.98 -1.92
C TRP A 342 -1.33 -23.60 -0.55
N SER A 343 -0.33 -23.70 0.32
CA SER A 343 -0.50 -24.26 1.67
C SER A 343 0.66 -23.88 2.58
N LEU A 344 0.34 -23.64 3.86
CA LEU A 344 1.30 -23.54 4.96
C LEU A 344 1.31 -24.81 5.85
N THR A 345 0.38 -25.73 5.62
CA THR A 345 0.20 -26.91 6.48
C THR A 345 0.60 -28.24 5.83
N GLU A 346 0.67 -28.32 4.48
CA GLU A 346 1.13 -29.54 3.80
C GLU A 346 2.61 -29.86 4.04
N ARG A 347 3.42 -28.83 4.32
CA ARG A 347 4.79 -28.93 4.82
C ARG A 347 4.97 -27.82 5.85
N PRO A 348 4.80 -28.10 7.15
CA PRO A 348 4.95 -27.08 8.19
C PRO A 348 6.30 -26.37 8.14
N GLY A 349 6.31 -25.04 8.32
CA GLY A 349 7.49 -24.20 8.17
C GLY A 349 7.81 -23.82 6.71
N PHE A 350 6.92 -24.10 5.77
CA PHE A 350 7.12 -23.74 4.36
C PHE A 350 5.84 -23.19 3.73
N LEU A 351 6.00 -22.20 2.89
CA LEU A 351 4.96 -21.82 1.95
C LEU A 351 5.07 -22.72 0.70
N ARG A 352 4.10 -23.60 0.51
CA ARG A 352 3.96 -24.39 -0.72
C ARG A 352 3.17 -23.62 -1.77
N LEU A 353 3.74 -23.45 -2.95
CA LEU A 353 3.07 -22.92 -4.14
C LEU A 353 2.96 -24.01 -5.21
N LYS A 354 1.72 -24.35 -5.62
CA LYS A 354 1.43 -25.39 -6.60
C LYS A 354 1.06 -24.78 -7.94
N THR A 355 1.52 -25.38 -9.04
CA THR A 355 1.06 -25.00 -10.37
C THR A 355 -0.33 -25.56 -10.60
N ASN A 356 -1.31 -24.67 -10.70
CA ASN A 356 -2.74 -25.00 -10.86
C ASN A 356 -3.28 -24.66 -12.26
N ARG A 357 -2.68 -23.66 -12.90
CA ARG A 357 -3.07 -23.18 -14.23
C ARG A 357 -1.85 -23.14 -15.14
N VAL A 358 -2.03 -23.49 -16.43
CA VAL A 358 -1.01 -23.29 -17.46
C VAL A 358 -1.18 -21.88 -17.99
N VAL A 359 -0.11 -21.08 -17.94
CA VAL A 359 -0.08 -19.69 -18.38
C VAL A 359 1.26 -19.38 -19.06
N ASP A 360 1.28 -18.38 -19.94
CA ASP A 360 2.46 -18.07 -20.74
C ASP A 360 3.45 -17.13 -20.04
N ASN A 361 3.01 -16.44 -18.99
CA ASN A 361 3.82 -15.40 -18.35
C ASN A 361 3.42 -15.16 -16.89
N LEU A 362 4.29 -14.45 -16.16
CA LEU A 362 4.10 -14.09 -14.77
C LEU A 362 2.83 -13.26 -14.50
N TYR A 363 2.45 -12.38 -15.42
CA TYR A 363 1.31 -11.47 -15.22
C TYR A 363 -0.06 -12.17 -15.29
N LEU A 364 -0.10 -13.40 -15.79
CA LEU A 364 -1.27 -14.27 -15.77
C LEU A 364 -1.14 -15.39 -14.73
N ALA A 365 -0.02 -15.44 -13.98
CA ALA A 365 0.22 -16.49 -13.00
C ALA A 365 -0.66 -16.26 -11.76
N PRO A 366 -1.55 -17.21 -11.41
CA PRO A 366 -2.26 -17.15 -10.13
C PRO A 366 -1.28 -17.39 -8.97
N ASN A 367 -1.69 -16.95 -7.79
CA ASN A 367 -0.94 -17.16 -6.54
C ASN A 367 0.49 -16.60 -6.57
N THR A 368 0.70 -15.45 -7.22
CA THR A 368 1.90 -14.63 -6.98
C THR A 368 1.70 -13.90 -5.66
N LEU A 369 2.50 -14.25 -4.66
CA LEU A 369 2.44 -13.68 -3.32
C LEU A 369 3.33 -12.45 -3.25
N THR A 370 2.78 -11.33 -2.78
CA THR A 370 3.50 -10.05 -2.79
C THR A 370 3.62 -9.41 -1.42
N GLN A 371 4.73 -8.68 -1.25
CA GLN A 371 4.93 -7.80 -0.11
C GLN A 371 5.54 -6.47 -0.56
N ARG A 372 5.24 -5.37 0.15
CA ARG A 372 5.75 -4.03 -0.17
C ARG A 372 7.28 -3.99 -0.11
N MET A 373 7.88 -3.17 -0.97
CA MET A 373 9.23 -2.66 -0.74
C MET A 373 9.16 -1.37 0.07
N GLU A 374 10.17 -1.09 0.86
CA GLU A 374 10.27 0.11 1.69
C GLU A 374 11.57 0.88 1.43
N GLY A 375 11.45 2.21 1.49
CA GLY A 375 12.62 3.08 1.54
C GLY A 375 13.17 3.29 2.96
N PRO A 376 14.37 3.87 3.07
CA PRO A 376 15.24 4.30 2.00
C PRO A 376 15.90 3.16 1.23
N THR A 377 16.26 2.04 1.88
CA THR A 377 16.76 0.83 1.23
C THR A 377 16.17 -0.41 1.90
N CYS A 378 15.92 -1.45 1.11
CA CYS A 378 15.43 -2.73 1.62
C CYS A 378 16.05 -3.91 0.89
N SER A 379 15.91 -5.09 1.49
CA SER A 379 16.32 -6.36 0.90
C SER A 379 15.31 -7.43 1.27
N GLY A 380 14.85 -8.19 0.27
CA GLY A 380 14.05 -9.39 0.45
C GLY A 380 14.74 -10.60 -0.17
N SER A 381 14.82 -11.71 0.55
CA SER A 381 15.35 -12.97 0.04
C SER A 381 14.49 -14.16 0.43
N ILE A 382 14.51 -15.19 -0.42
CA ILE A 382 13.79 -16.45 -0.22
C ILE A 382 14.73 -17.64 -0.38
N SER A 383 14.39 -18.73 0.30
CA SER A 383 14.99 -20.06 0.13
C SER A 383 13.93 -20.99 -0.47
N MET A 384 14.18 -21.56 -1.65
CA MET A 384 13.19 -22.31 -2.42
C MET A 384 13.66 -23.74 -2.72
N ASP A 385 12.92 -24.76 -2.26
CA ASP A 385 13.11 -26.16 -2.61
C ASP A 385 12.48 -26.46 -3.98
N LEU A 386 13.31 -26.84 -4.94
CA LEU A 386 12.96 -27.04 -6.35
C LEU A 386 12.68 -28.51 -6.70
N SER A 387 12.74 -29.43 -5.72
CA SER A 387 12.72 -30.88 -5.94
C SER A 387 11.47 -31.40 -6.64
N LYS A 388 10.37 -30.64 -6.58
CA LYS A 388 9.06 -31.05 -7.11
C LYS A 388 8.60 -30.24 -8.33
N MET A 389 9.48 -29.41 -8.89
CA MET A 389 9.23 -28.75 -10.17
C MET A 389 9.13 -29.77 -11.30
N LYS A 390 8.17 -29.60 -12.18
CA LYS A 390 7.94 -30.39 -13.39
C LYS A 390 8.41 -29.65 -14.64
N ASP A 391 8.56 -30.38 -15.73
CA ASP A 391 8.95 -29.79 -17.02
C ASP A 391 7.95 -28.69 -17.45
N GLY A 392 8.45 -27.49 -17.68
CA GLY A 392 7.68 -26.30 -17.98
C GLY A 392 7.28 -25.44 -16.77
N ASP A 393 7.63 -25.84 -15.54
CA ASP A 393 7.41 -25.00 -14.36
C ASP A 393 8.40 -23.84 -14.33
N CYS A 394 7.91 -22.68 -13.90
CA CYS A 394 8.62 -21.44 -13.69
C CYS A 394 8.33 -20.93 -12.28
N ALA A 395 9.37 -20.73 -11.47
CA ALA A 395 9.25 -20.25 -10.10
C ALA A 395 10.31 -19.19 -9.80
N GLY A 396 10.11 -18.34 -8.81
CA GLY A 396 11.15 -17.37 -8.47
C GLY A 396 10.70 -16.18 -7.63
N LEU A 397 11.49 -15.10 -7.74
CA LEU A 397 11.32 -13.84 -7.02
C LEU A 397 11.41 -12.67 -8.01
N ALA A 398 10.50 -11.71 -7.90
CA ALA A 398 10.43 -10.54 -8.77
C ALA A 398 10.46 -9.23 -7.98
N ALA A 399 11.08 -8.19 -8.55
CA ALA A 399 10.72 -6.81 -8.32
C ALA A 399 9.49 -6.52 -9.20
N PHE A 400 8.31 -6.79 -8.67
CA PHE A 400 7.06 -6.95 -9.41
C PHE A 400 6.32 -5.64 -9.59
N ASN A 401 6.09 -5.25 -10.83
CA ASN A 401 5.28 -4.12 -11.28
C ASN A 401 4.93 -4.28 -12.76
N GLY A 402 4.36 -3.28 -13.41
CA GLY A 402 4.14 -3.28 -14.87
C GLY A 402 5.43 -3.41 -15.70
N ASP A 403 6.53 -2.84 -15.23
CA ASP A 403 7.90 -3.18 -15.61
C ASP A 403 8.53 -3.92 -14.44
N SER A 404 8.98 -5.15 -14.64
CA SER A 404 9.51 -6.02 -13.60
C SER A 404 10.92 -6.50 -13.89
N GLY A 405 11.78 -6.54 -12.86
CA GLY A 405 13.00 -7.33 -12.88
C GLY A 405 12.74 -8.67 -12.23
N VAL A 406 13.01 -9.78 -12.92
CA VAL A 406 12.52 -11.11 -12.52
C VAL A 406 13.64 -12.13 -12.49
N LEU A 407 13.82 -12.78 -11.35
CA LEU A 407 14.62 -13.99 -11.20
C LEU A 407 13.71 -15.19 -11.41
N THR A 408 13.83 -15.89 -12.55
CA THR A 408 13.00 -17.04 -12.90
C THR A 408 13.83 -18.32 -12.95
N ILE A 409 13.45 -19.28 -12.14
CA ILE A 409 13.94 -20.66 -12.21
C ILE A 409 13.03 -21.41 -13.17
N LYS A 410 13.59 -21.98 -14.24
CA LYS A 410 12.84 -22.75 -15.25
C LYS A 410 13.25 -24.21 -15.24
N LYS A 411 12.27 -25.11 -15.17
CA LYS A 411 12.48 -26.54 -15.36
C LYS A 411 12.27 -26.90 -16.83
N GLN A 412 13.32 -27.39 -17.50
CA GLN A 412 13.31 -27.75 -18.92
C GLN A 412 13.81 -29.21 -19.07
N GLY A 413 12.88 -30.14 -19.01
CA GLY A 413 13.21 -31.58 -18.96
C GLY A 413 14.11 -31.91 -17.77
N LYS A 414 15.34 -32.36 -18.04
CA LYS A 414 16.35 -32.64 -17.00
C LYS A 414 17.12 -31.41 -16.54
N LYS A 415 17.06 -30.30 -17.28
CA LYS A 415 17.79 -29.07 -16.96
C LYS A 415 16.95 -28.17 -16.03
N THR A 416 17.65 -27.52 -15.11
CA THR A 416 17.13 -26.42 -14.31
C THR A 416 18.01 -25.22 -14.56
N ILE A 417 17.43 -24.11 -14.99
CA ILE A 417 18.13 -22.88 -15.30
C ILE A 417 17.57 -21.74 -14.46
N LEU A 418 18.43 -20.78 -14.10
CA LEU A 418 18.05 -19.51 -13.52
C LEU A 418 18.25 -18.43 -14.60
N GLU A 419 17.23 -17.63 -14.84
CA GLU A 419 17.31 -16.45 -15.69
C GLU A 419 17.01 -15.20 -14.89
N MET A 420 17.82 -14.15 -15.08
CA MET A 420 17.40 -12.79 -14.76
C MET A 420 16.88 -12.13 -16.04
N SER A 421 15.67 -11.61 -15.99
CA SER A 421 15.04 -10.93 -17.13
C SER A 421 14.39 -9.61 -16.73
N GLU A 422 14.38 -8.67 -17.67
CA GLU A 422 13.52 -7.49 -17.63
C GLU A 422 12.24 -7.81 -18.39
N GLN A 423 11.08 -7.61 -17.74
CA GLN A 423 9.79 -7.90 -18.33
C GLN A 423 8.91 -6.66 -18.31
N LYS A 424 8.19 -6.45 -19.41
CA LYS A 424 7.28 -5.32 -19.56
C LYS A 424 5.95 -5.80 -20.10
N VAL A 425 4.89 -5.63 -19.30
CA VAL A 425 3.54 -6.00 -19.71
C VAL A 425 2.88 -4.88 -20.49
N SER A 426 2.17 -5.26 -21.55
CA SER A 426 1.24 -4.40 -22.28
C SER A 426 -0.19 -4.81 -21.98
N LEU A 427 -1.03 -3.85 -21.63
CA LEU A 427 -2.44 -4.04 -21.27
C LEU A 427 -3.33 -3.24 -22.20
N THR A 428 -4.52 -3.74 -22.51
CA THR A 428 -5.57 -2.92 -23.11
C THR A 428 -5.98 -1.80 -22.15
N ASP A 429 -6.38 -0.65 -22.67
CA ASP A 429 -6.67 0.52 -21.83
C ASP A 429 -7.85 0.29 -20.89
N ARG A 430 -8.94 -0.24 -21.43
CA ARG A 430 -10.21 -0.37 -20.70
C ARG A 430 -10.29 -1.67 -19.92
N GLU A 431 -10.10 -2.80 -20.60
CA GLU A 431 -10.34 -4.14 -20.03
C GLU A 431 -9.15 -4.67 -19.25
N LYS A 432 -7.99 -3.99 -19.33
CA LYS A 432 -6.73 -4.42 -18.69
C LYS A 432 -6.31 -5.85 -19.05
N ALA A 433 -6.76 -6.34 -20.21
CA ALA A 433 -6.31 -7.63 -20.73
C ALA A 433 -4.82 -7.56 -21.10
N VAL A 434 -4.06 -8.59 -20.75
CA VAL A 434 -2.66 -8.72 -21.14
C VAL A 434 -2.61 -9.01 -22.65
N THR A 435 -1.99 -8.11 -23.42
CA THR A 435 -1.86 -8.22 -24.88
C THR A 435 -0.47 -8.70 -25.29
N ASN A 436 0.55 -8.36 -24.51
CA ASN A 436 1.93 -8.77 -24.74
C ASN A 436 2.73 -8.70 -23.44
N VAL A 437 3.77 -9.50 -23.35
CA VAL A 437 4.84 -9.36 -22.34
C VAL A 437 6.17 -9.39 -23.09
N ASP A 438 6.83 -8.24 -23.18
CA ASP A 438 8.18 -8.17 -23.69
C ASP A 438 9.13 -8.72 -22.62
N VAL A 439 9.86 -9.78 -22.96
CA VAL A 439 10.82 -10.43 -22.07
C VAL A 439 12.21 -10.29 -22.66
N LYS A 440 13.06 -9.55 -21.97
CA LYS A 440 14.48 -9.42 -22.30
C LYS A 440 15.29 -10.22 -21.29
N VAL A 441 15.74 -11.41 -21.66
CA VAL A 441 16.69 -12.19 -20.84
C VAL A 441 18.03 -11.50 -20.85
N ILE A 442 18.53 -11.17 -19.65
CA ILE A 442 19.80 -10.47 -19.45
C ILE A 442 20.93 -11.48 -19.22
N GLU A 443 20.67 -12.45 -18.34
CA GLU A 443 21.66 -13.44 -17.96
C GLU A 443 20.99 -14.78 -17.62
N THR A 444 21.70 -15.87 -17.93
CA THR A 444 21.22 -17.25 -17.70
C THR A 444 22.31 -18.06 -17.02
N VAL A 445 21.95 -18.80 -15.98
CA VAL A 445 22.83 -19.72 -15.25
C VAL A 445 22.27 -21.14 -15.34
N ASN A 446 23.08 -22.08 -15.81
CA ASN A 446 22.71 -23.50 -15.82
C ASN A 446 22.96 -24.12 -14.44
N LEU A 447 21.92 -24.17 -13.60
CA LEU A 447 22.00 -24.70 -12.26
C LEU A 447 22.32 -26.20 -12.22
N SER A 448 21.87 -26.97 -13.22
CA SER A 448 22.13 -28.42 -13.30
C SER A 448 23.61 -28.76 -13.48
N SER A 449 24.42 -27.81 -13.94
CA SER A 449 25.88 -27.98 -14.04
C SER A 449 26.62 -27.61 -12.76
N LEU A 450 25.98 -26.86 -11.86
CA LEU A 450 26.59 -26.37 -10.62
C LEU A 450 26.27 -27.26 -9.43
N HIS A 451 25.09 -27.88 -9.41
CA HIS A 451 24.63 -28.69 -8.31
C HIS A 451 23.74 -29.85 -8.79
N PRO A 452 23.96 -31.10 -8.33
CA PRO A 452 23.05 -32.21 -8.63
C PRO A 452 21.68 -31.95 -8.01
N SER A 453 20.60 -32.13 -8.79
CA SER A 453 19.21 -32.02 -8.32
C SER A 453 18.80 -33.23 -7.44
N PRO A 454 17.91 -33.07 -6.43
CA PRO A 454 17.16 -31.86 -6.05
C PRO A 454 17.94 -30.96 -5.09
N PHE A 455 17.69 -29.65 -5.14
CA PHE A 455 18.41 -28.68 -4.30
C PHE A 455 17.55 -27.47 -3.95
N THR A 456 17.96 -26.77 -2.90
CA THR A 456 17.43 -25.46 -2.52
C THR A 456 18.22 -24.37 -3.23
N LEU A 457 17.53 -23.36 -3.76
CA LEU A 457 18.14 -22.15 -4.32
C LEU A 457 17.68 -20.95 -3.51
N HIS A 458 18.64 -20.05 -3.24
CA HIS A 458 18.36 -18.80 -2.55
C HIS A 458 18.35 -17.66 -3.56
N LEU A 459 17.32 -16.82 -3.52
CA LEU A 459 17.16 -15.65 -4.38
C LEU A 459 17.04 -14.40 -3.52
N LYS A 460 17.64 -13.28 -3.93
CA LYS A 460 17.59 -12.01 -3.23
C LYS A 460 17.44 -10.84 -4.18
N ILE A 461 16.61 -9.87 -3.78
CA ILE A 461 16.45 -8.58 -4.44
C ILE A 461 16.70 -7.50 -3.39
N THR A 462 17.50 -6.49 -3.75
CA THR A 462 17.68 -5.27 -2.95
C THR A 462 16.99 -4.11 -3.66
N GLY A 463 16.43 -3.18 -2.89
CA GLY A 463 15.84 -1.94 -3.38
C GLY A 463 16.53 -0.72 -2.77
N ASP A 464 16.78 0.32 -3.58
CA ASP A 464 17.31 1.60 -3.13
C ASP A 464 16.42 2.73 -3.67
N PHE A 465 15.76 3.45 -2.76
CA PHE A 465 14.80 4.53 -3.04
C PHE A 465 15.27 5.88 -2.51
N ARG A 466 16.57 6.00 -2.20
CA ARG A 466 17.12 7.27 -1.74
C ARG A 466 17.05 8.33 -2.85
N PRO A 467 16.76 9.59 -2.50
CA PRO A 467 16.71 10.68 -3.48
C PRO A 467 17.99 10.73 -4.33
N GLY A 468 17.85 10.86 -5.65
CA GLY A 468 18.96 10.91 -6.60
C GLY A 468 19.49 9.56 -7.08
N GLN A 469 19.03 8.43 -6.54
CA GLN A 469 19.45 7.08 -6.98
C GLN A 469 18.58 6.47 -8.09
N HIS A 470 17.46 7.12 -8.45
CA HIS A 470 16.53 6.68 -9.49
C HIS A 470 15.78 5.36 -9.19
N ASP A 471 15.54 5.04 -7.91
CA ASP A 471 14.77 3.86 -7.49
C ASP A 471 15.25 2.58 -8.17
N VAL A 472 16.32 1.98 -7.67
CA VAL A 472 16.99 0.86 -8.31
C VAL A 472 16.88 -0.44 -7.52
N ALA A 473 16.84 -1.57 -8.25
CA ALA A 473 16.95 -2.91 -7.71
C ALA A 473 18.20 -3.63 -8.20
N ASN A 474 18.75 -4.52 -7.37
CA ASN A 474 19.79 -5.46 -7.76
C ASN A 474 19.38 -6.89 -7.39
N PHE A 475 19.84 -7.86 -8.16
CA PHE A 475 19.40 -9.25 -8.13
C PHE A 475 20.57 -10.17 -7.81
N PHE A 476 20.32 -11.17 -6.96
CA PHE A 476 21.35 -12.10 -6.51
C PHE A 476 20.78 -13.50 -6.37
N TYR A 477 21.65 -14.50 -6.51
CA TYR A 477 21.36 -15.88 -6.15
C TYR A 477 22.48 -16.45 -5.30
N SER A 478 22.17 -17.51 -4.56
CA SER A 478 23.15 -18.28 -3.78
C SER A 478 22.76 -19.76 -3.77
N LEU A 479 23.79 -20.65 -3.75
CA LEU A 479 23.60 -22.09 -3.64
C LEU A 479 23.65 -22.59 -2.19
N ASP A 480 24.18 -21.78 -1.28
CA ASP A 480 24.40 -22.11 0.13
C ASP A 480 23.72 -21.15 1.11
N GLY A 481 23.09 -20.07 0.62
CA GLY A 481 22.47 -19.04 1.45
C GLY A 481 23.44 -18.00 2.04
N GLU A 482 24.75 -18.23 1.93
CA GLU A 482 25.79 -17.36 2.50
C GLU A 482 26.54 -16.58 1.41
N ASN A 483 26.97 -17.25 0.36
CA ASN A 483 27.75 -16.67 -0.73
C ASN A 483 26.84 -16.21 -1.88
N TRP A 484 26.65 -14.90 -2.00
CA TRP A 484 25.73 -14.30 -2.96
C TRP A 484 26.45 -13.87 -4.24
N THR A 485 25.94 -14.32 -5.37
CA THR A 485 26.37 -13.91 -6.70
C THR A 485 25.36 -12.95 -7.30
N GLN A 486 25.82 -11.76 -7.71
CA GLN A 486 24.98 -10.82 -8.45
C GLN A 486 24.72 -11.36 -9.86
N ILE A 487 23.50 -11.21 -10.35
CA ILE A 487 23.07 -11.67 -11.68
C ILE A 487 22.26 -10.58 -12.38
N GLY A 488 22.47 -10.45 -13.69
CA GLY A 488 21.68 -9.60 -14.58
C GLY A 488 21.97 -8.11 -14.45
N THR A 489 20.92 -7.30 -14.64
CA THR A 489 21.03 -5.84 -14.68
C THR A 489 21.42 -5.28 -13.32
N LYS A 490 22.54 -4.55 -13.29
CA LYS A 490 22.91 -3.72 -12.13
C LYS A 490 22.08 -2.44 -12.13
N ASN A 491 21.59 -2.07 -10.95
CA ASN A 491 20.76 -0.88 -10.77
C ASN A 491 19.57 -0.85 -11.74
N TYR A 492 18.82 -1.98 -11.79
CA TYR A 492 17.58 -2.05 -12.54
C TYR A 492 16.62 -0.95 -12.06
N ARG A 493 16.16 -0.09 -12.97
CA ARG A 493 15.32 1.05 -12.65
C ARG A 493 13.88 0.62 -12.39
N MET A 494 13.41 0.80 -11.19
CA MET A 494 12.00 0.68 -10.82
C MET A 494 11.26 1.98 -11.11
N ILE A 495 10.02 1.90 -11.58
CA ILE A 495 9.21 3.07 -11.93
C ILE A 495 7.82 2.97 -11.32
N PHE A 496 7.18 4.11 -11.11
CA PHE A 496 5.75 4.19 -10.86
C PHE A 496 5.02 4.35 -12.20
N ASP A 497 4.04 3.49 -12.46
CA ASP A 497 3.32 3.48 -13.73
C ASP A 497 1.81 3.69 -13.52
N TYR A 498 1.35 4.90 -13.74
CA TYR A 498 -0.06 5.29 -13.64
C TYR A 498 -1.01 4.54 -14.58
N ARG A 499 -0.51 3.98 -15.69
CA ARG A 499 -1.36 3.43 -16.75
C ARG A 499 -1.65 1.95 -16.59
N ARG A 500 -0.75 1.21 -15.97
CA ARG A 500 -0.84 -0.25 -15.85
C ARG A 500 -1.17 -0.68 -14.42
N PHE A 501 -0.21 -0.63 -13.49
CA PHE A 501 -0.40 -1.14 -12.13
C PHE A 501 -0.86 -0.09 -11.13
N PHE A 502 -0.51 1.17 -11.34
CA PHE A 502 -0.85 2.30 -10.48
C PHE A 502 -0.43 2.10 -9.01
N MET A 503 0.72 1.45 -8.82
CA MET A 503 1.29 1.16 -7.50
C MET A 503 2.81 1.12 -7.53
N GLY A 504 3.40 1.09 -6.34
CA GLY A 504 4.83 0.85 -6.15
C GLY A 504 5.22 -0.60 -6.41
N THR A 505 6.51 -0.81 -6.66
CA THR A 505 7.12 -2.14 -6.85
C THR A 505 6.98 -2.98 -5.58
N LYS A 506 6.70 -4.28 -5.75
CA LYS A 506 6.58 -5.26 -4.69
C LYS A 506 7.63 -6.36 -4.84
N PHE A 507 8.02 -7.00 -3.75
CA PHE A 507 8.56 -8.35 -3.85
C PHE A 507 7.44 -9.27 -4.29
N GLY A 508 7.69 -10.14 -5.26
CA GLY A 508 6.71 -11.10 -5.76
C GLY A 508 7.29 -12.52 -5.79
N ILE A 509 6.75 -13.43 -4.98
CA ILE A 509 7.10 -14.86 -4.98
C ILE A 509 6.09 -15.57 -5.86
N PHE A 510 6.56 -16.36 -6.83
CA PHE A 510 5.67 -16.98 -7.81
C PHE A 510 6.05 -18.41 -8.17
N ASN A 511 5.05 -19.18 -8.62
CA ASN A 511 5.23 -20.48 -9.26
C ASN A 511 4.08 -20.71 -10.26
N TYR A 512 4.39 -20.95 -11.53
CA TYR A 512 3.41 -21.26 -12.56
C TYR A 512 3.94 -22.30 -13.57
N ALA A 513 3.04 -22.91 -14.31
CA ALA A 513 3.38 -23.89 -15.34
C ALA A 513 3.14 -23.32 -16.74
N THR A 514 4.05 -23.59 -17.69
CA THR A 514 3.90 -23.25 -19.11
C THR A 514 3.49 -24.44 -19.97
N LYS A 515 3.57 -25.68 -19.45
CA LYS A 515 3.25 -26.90 -20.19
C LYS A 515 2.15 -27.70 -19.50
N LYS A 516 2.39 -28.15 -18.28
CA LYS A 516 1.50 -29.05 -17.54
C LYS A 516 1.51 -28.71 -16.05
N LYS A 517 0.34 -28.51 -15.48
CA LYS A 517 0.16 -28.25 -14.05
C LYS A 517 0.51 -29.45 -13.17
N GLY A 518 0.65 -29.21 -11.87
CA GLY A 518 0.83 -30.22 -10.81
C GLY A 518 2.26 -30.36 -10.31
N GLY A 519 3.19 -29.48 -10.68
CA GLY A 519 4.44 -29.28 -9.96
C GLY A 519 4.23 -28.30 -8.79
N TYR A 520 5.22 -28.22 -7.90
CA TYR A 520 5.21 -27.26 -6.82
C TYR A 520 6.63 -26.92 -6.35
N VAL A 521 6.73 -25.82 -5.64
CA VAL A 521 7.91 -25.39 -4.89
C VAL A 521 7.53 -25.14 -3.45
N ASP A 522 8.48 -25.34 -2.54
CA ASP A 522 8.34 -25.02 -1.13
C ASP A 522 9.32 -23.88 -0.80
N VAL A 523 8.80 -22.78 -0.27
CA VAL A 523 9.58 -21.62 0.18
C VAL A 523 9.73 -21.70 1.68
N ASP A 524 10.97 -21.78 2.17
CA ASP A 524 11.30 -21.97 3.59
C ASP A 524 11.08 -20.66 4.38
N GLU A 525 11.60 -19.58 3.83
CA GLU A 525 11.52 -18.27 4.48
C GLU A 525 11.45 -17.13 3.48
N PHE A 526 10.95 -15.99 3.93
CA PHE A 526 11.20 -14.68 3.38
C PHE A 526 11.97 -13.85 4.40
N ALA A 527 13.28 -13.76 4.22
CA ALA A 527 14.09 -12.88 5.04
C ALA A 527 14.00 -11.45 4.53
N TYR A 528 13.77 -10.51 5.43
CA TYR A 528 13.61 -9.09 5.13
C TYR A 528 14.53 -8.23 5.98
N SER A 529 15.12 -7.22 5.37
CA SER A 529 15.86 -6.18 6.07
C SER A 529 15.59 -4.81 5.47
N LYS A 530 15.60 -3.79 6.33
CA LYS A 530 15.50 -2.38 5.98
C LYS A 530 16.66 -1.64 6.61
N THR A 531 17.23 -0.68 5.88
CA THR A 531 18.28 0.19 6.41
C THR A 531 17.76 1.62 6.42
N GLU A 532 17.82 2.28 7.56
CA GLU A 532 17.33 3.66 7.74
C GLU A 532 18.39 4.75 7.41
N LYS A 533 19.60 4.36 7.00
CA LYS A 533 20.74 5.28 6.75
C LYS A 533 20.90 5.63 5.29
#